data_3aca62c62ff6f170d2eb8449f4977efc
#
_entry.id   3aca62c62ff6f170d2eb8449f4977efc
#
_cell.length_a   1.000
_cell.length_b   1.000
_cell.length_c   1.000
_cell.angle_alpha   90.00
_cell.angle_beta   90.00
_cell.angle_gamma   90.00
#
_symmetry.space_group_name_H-M   'P 1'
#
loop_
_entity.id
_entity.type
_entity.pdbx_description
1 polymer ?
#
loop_
_entity_poly.entity_id
_entity_poly.type
_entity_poly.pdbx_seq_one_letter_code
_entity_poly.pdbx_strand_id
1 'polypeptide(L)' 'MERWRIDELADRAAAVLDGTAAPAASARVTPIPDRRMLRYYTTLGLLDPPEMSGRVAYYGRRHLLQVVAIKRLQA' A
#
# COMPACT_ATOMS: atom_id res chain seq x y z
N MET A 1 13.19 -6.45 12.17
CA MET A 1 12.80 -5.87 10.90
C MET A 1 11.43 -6.36 10.48
N GLU A 2 10.55 -5.44 10.12
CA GLU A 2 9.19 -5.81 9.77
C GLU A 2 9.13 -6.27 8.32
N ARG A 3 8.46 -7.39 8.12
CA ARG A 3 8.29 -7.95 6.78
C ARG A 3 6.88 -8.46 6.68
N TRP A 4 6.19 -8.07 5.62
CA TRP A 4 4.77 -8.40 5.45
C TRP A 4 4.51 -9.04 4.09
N ARG A 5 3.49 -9.86 4.06
CA ARG A 5 2.98 -10.38 2.80
C ARG A 5 2.13 -9.27 2.19
N ILE A 6 1.82 -9.42 0.93
CA ILE A 6 1.09 -8.39 0.19
C ILE A 6 -0.26 -8.05 0.83
N ASP A 7 -0.96 -9.04 1.37
CA ASP A 7 -2.25 -8.79 2.03
C ASP A 7 -2.07 -7.95 3.28
N GLU A 8 -1.02 -8.20 4.03
CA GLU A 8 -0.72 -7.44 5.23
C GLU A 8 -0.33 -6.01 4.89
N LEU A 9 0.41 -5.84 3.81
CA LEU A 9 0.78 -4.51 3.36
C LEU A 9 -0.47 -3.71 3.00
N ALA A 10 -1.40 -4.33 2.29
CA ALA A 10 -2.65 -3.69 1.91
C ALA A 10 -3.46 -3.28 3.14
N ASP A 11 -3.55 -4.18 4.14
CA ASP A 11 -4.26 -3.89 5.37
C ASP A 11 -3.63 -2.75 6.15
N ARG A 12 -2.31 -2.73 6.23
CA ARG A 12 -1.61 -1.68 6.96
C ARG A 12 -1.73 -0.33 6.25
N ALA A 13 -1.69 -0.33 4.94
CA ALA A 13 -1.87 0.89 4.17
C ALA A 13 -3.28 1.44 4.36
N ALA A 14 -4.27 0.56 4.36
CA ALA A 14 -5.65 0.97 4.59
C ALA A 14 -5.82 1.60 5.97
N ALA A 15 -5.20 1.00 6.98
CA ALA A 15 -5.27 1.53 8.34
C ALA A 15 -4.64 2.92 8.45
N VAL A 16 -3.51 3.11 7.82
CA VAL A 16 -2.84 4.41 7.84
C VAL A 16 -3.66 5.47 7.12
N LEU A 17 -4.21 5.11 5.97
CA LEU A 17 -4.99 6.05 5.18
C LEU A 17 -6.29 6.43 5.88
N ASP A 18 -6.92 5.48 6.54
CA ASP A 18 -8.13 5.75 7.32
C ASP A 18 -7.81 6.68 8.49
N GLY A 19 -6.70 6.45 9.15
CA GLY A 19 -6.30 7.27 10.29
C GLY A 19 -5.95 8.69 9.93
N THR A 20 -5.65 8.95 8.66
CA THR A 20 -5.29 10.29 8.20
C THR A 20 -6.39 10.97 7.42
N ALA A 21 -7.43 10.25 7.06
CA ALA A 21 -8.52 10.82 6.28
C ALA A 21 -9.43 11.65 7.15
N ALA A 22 -9.84 12.81 6.68
CA ALA A 22 -10.84 13.59 7.39
C ALA A 22 -12.17 12.85 7.28
N PRO A 23 -12.90 12.75 8.38
CA PRO A 23 -14.15 12.00 8.38
C PRO A 23 -15.14 12.45 7.31
N ALA A 24 -15.28 13.72 7.14
CA ALA A 24 -16.22 14.24 6.17
C ALA A 24 -15.82 13.91 4.74
N ALA A 25 -14.55 13.96 4.50
CA ALA A 25 -14.03 13.69 3.18
C ALA A 25 -14.06 12.22 2.85
N SER A 26 -14.10 11.42 3.87
CA SER A 26 -14.04 9.98 3.65
C SER A 26 -15.26 9.45 2.91
N ALA A 27 -16.26 10.23 2.78
CA ALA A 27 -17.41 9.82 2.02
C ALA A 27 -17.06 9.64 0.56
N ARG A 28 -16.00 10.31 0.11
CA ARG A 28 -15.60 10.23 -1.19
C ARG A 28 -14.55 9.27 -1.35
N VAL A 29 -14.76 8.17 -1.53
CA VAL A 29 -13.84 7.11 -1.40
C VAL A 29 -12.79 7.05 -2.44
N THR A 30 -11.56 7.21 -2.01
CA THR A 30 -10.42 6.75 -2.77
C THR A 30 -10.34 5.26 -2.51
N PRO A 31 -10.30 4.43 -3.53
CA PRO A 31 -10.27 2.99 -3.31
C PRO A 31 -9.13 2.57 -2.38
N ILE A 32 -9.44 1.66 -1.49
CA ILE A 32 -8.45 1.11 -0.58
C ILE A 32 -7.51 0.22 -1.38
N PRO A 33 -6.21 0.33 -1.17
CA PRO A 33 -5.27 -0.51 -1.91
C PRO A 33 -5.52 -1.99 -1.65
N ASP A 34 -5.50 -2.79 -2.69
CA ASP A 34 -5.60 -4.23 -2.57
C ASP A 34 -4.41 -4.85 -3.31
N ARG A 35 -4.34 -6.17 -3.33
CA ARG A 35 -3.21 -6.86 -3.95
C ARG A 35 -3.04 -6.48 -5.41
N ARG A 36 -4.15 -6.39 -6.12
CA ARG A 36 -4.11 -6.08 -7.55
C ARG A 36 -3.56 -4.70 -7.79
N MET A 37 -4.00 -3.74 -7.01
CA MET A 37 -3.55 -2.37 -7.12
C MET A 37 -2.07 -2.24 -6.77
N LEU A 38 -1.61 -2.95 -5.73
CA LEU A 38 -0.21 -2.92 -5.35
C LEU A 38 0.67 -3.51 -6.45
N ARG A 39 0.23 -4.59 -7.09
CA ARG A 39 0.96 -5.17 -8.20
C ARG A 39 1.03 -4.21 -9.38
N TYR A 40 -0.05 -3.52 -9.63
CA TYR A 40 -0.11 -2.53 -10.70
C TYR A 40 0.89 -1.40 -10.46
N TYR A 41 0.96 -0.89 -9.24
CA TYR A 41 1.91 0.15 -8.88
C TYR A 41 3.35 -0.34 -9.06
N THR A 42 3.60 -1.58 -8.73
CA THR A 42 4.93 -2.17 -8.92
C THR A 42 5.27 -2.22 -10.40
N THR A 43 4.32 -2.61 -11.22
CA THR A 43 4.50 -2.67 -12.67
C THR A 43 4.81 -1.29 -13.25
N LEU A 44 4.17 -0.26 -12.71
CA LEU A 44 4.40 1.11 -13.17
C LEU A 44 5.69 1.71 -12.65
N GLY A 45 6.38 1.03 -11.75
CA GLY A 45 7.60 1.55 -11.16
C GLY A 45 7.37 2.54 -10.03
N LEU A 46 6.14 2.67 -9.56
CA LEU A 46 5.82 3.58 -8.47
C LEU A 46 6.07 2.96 -7.10
N LEU A 47 5.96 1.65 -7.05
CA LEU A 47 6.22 0.89 -5.84
C LEU A 47 7.40 -0.02 -6.10
N ASP A 48 8.36 -0.03 -5.19
CA ASP A 48 9.52 -0.92 -5.32
C ASP A 48 9.08 -2.38 -5.34
N PRO A 49 9.80 -3.24 -6.04
CA PRO A 49 9.48 -4.66 -6.03
C PRO A 49 9.68 -5.22 -4.63
N PRO A 50 8.95 -6.29 -4.29
CA PRO A 50 9.11 -6.92 -2.99
C PRO A 50 10.43 -7.66 -2.90
N GLU A 51 10.83 -7.97 -1.67
CA GLU A 51 11.99 -8.80 -1.43
C GLU A 51 11.50 -10.25 -1.55
N MET A 52 12.11 -11.01 -2.41
CA MET A 52 11.71 -12.39 -2.61
C MET A 52 12.50 -13.34 -1.73
N SER A 53 11.80 -14.24 -1.07
CA SER A 53 12.43 -15.31 -0.32
C SER A 53 11.80 -16.60 -0.86
N GLY A 54 12.52 -17.28 -1.74
CA GLY A 54 11.95 -18.37 -2.48
C GLY A 54 10.84 -17.86 -3.39
N ARG A 55 9.64 -18.37 -3.20
CA ARG A 55 8.49 -17.94 -3.99
C ARG A 55 7.60 -16.94 -3.24
N VAL A 56 8.05 -16.53 -2.08
CA VAL A 56 7.23 -15.65 -1.24
C VAL A 56 7.76 -14.23 -1.34
N ALA A 57 6.85 -13.29 -1.61
CA ALA A 57 7.17 -11.89 -1.70
C ALA A 57 6.94 -11.24 -0.35
N TYR A 58 7.93 -10.48 0.12
CA TYR A 58 7.84 -9.76 1.37
C TYR A 58 8.01 -8.27 1.14
N TYR A 59 7.21 -7.50 1.85
CA TYR A 59 7.23 -6.05 1.78
C TYR A 59 7.59 -5.51 3.16
N GLY A 60 8.17 -4.33 3.20
CA GLY A 60 8.56 -3.73 4.45
C GLY A 60 7.98 -2.34 4.62
N ARG A 61 8.48 -1.66 5.63
CA ARG A 61 8.02 -0.33 5.97
C ARG A 61 8.17 0.66 4.82
N ARG A 62 9.23 0.54 4.07
CA ARG A 62 9.47 1.40 2.92
C ARG A 62 8.34 1.28 1.91
N HIS A 63 7.88 0.07 1.65
CA HIS A 63 6.78 -0.18 0.74
C HIS A 63 5.50 0.46 1.27
N LEU A 64 5.27 0.37 2.56
CA LEU A 64 4.10 0.99 3.17
C LEU A 64 4.11 2.49 2.95
N LEU A 65 5.25 3.13 3.16
CA LEU A 65 5.36 4.56 2.95
C LEU A 65 5.13 4.94 1.49
N GLN A 66 5.62 4.12 0.57
CA GLN A 66 5.41 4.36 -0.85
C GLN A 66 3.94 4.25 -1.23
N VAL A 67 3.24 3.25 -0.74
CA VAL A 67 1.82 3.08 -1.03
C VAL A 67 1.00 4.26 -0.49
N VAL A 68 1.29 4.66 0.73
CA VAL A 68 0.59 5.79 1.34
C VAL A 68 0.84 7.07 0.54
N ALA A 69 2.08 7.29 0.12
CA ALA A 69 2.42 8.47 -0.66
C ALA A 69 1.69 8.45 -2.02
N ILE A 70 1.65 7.31 -2.67
CA ILE A 70 0.95 7.18 -3.96
C ILE A 70 -0.52 7.54 -3.80
N LYS A 71 -1.17 7.00 -2.78
CA LYS A 71 -2.60 7.25 -2.58
C LYS A 71 -2.87 8.72 -2.24
N ARG A 72 -2.00 9.33 -1.48
CA ARG A 72 -2.16 10.75 -1.15
C ARG A 72 -2.00 11.65 -2.37
N LEU A 73 -1.12 11.27 -3.29
CA LEU A 73 -0.94 12.02 -4.51
C LEU A 73 -2.12 11.88 -5.46
N GLN A 74 -2.84 10.78 -5.36
CA GLN A 74 -4.01 10.53 -6.19
C GLN A 74 -5.28 11.16 -5.62
N ALA A 75 -5.24 11.50 -4.37
CA ALA A 75 -6.43 12.02 -3.68
C ALA A 75 -6.81 13.42 -4.13
#